data_85a62b8be6e4ef4b3079bef1bd0fa877
#
_entry.id   85a62b8be6e4ef4b3079bef1bd0fa877
#
_cell.length_a   1.000
_cell.length_b   1.000
_cell.length_c   1.000
_cell.angle_alpha   90.00
_cell.angle_beta   90.00
_cell.angle_gamma   90.00
#
_symmetry.space_group_name_H-M   'P 1'
#
loop_
_entity.id
_entity.type
_entity.pdbx_description
1 polymer ?
#
loop_
_entity_poly.entity_id
_entity_poly.type
_entity_poly.pdbx_seq_one_letter_code
_entity_poly.pdbx_strand_id
1 'polypeptide(L)'
;EDAFNLPEVLVDTWGGWVFINMDTQAQPLADYLGILPEHFKRWKPENGYKMIHVEKVIPCNWKVGWEAFIESYHAVATHPQILPYTEDADSQYDVWGDHISRTITALGVPSFHLKEISDQEVVDTMLGVSAMVARPNHAVVPEGVSAREYIGQLNAEEFNRNHDQPLESFATNAERMDSILYSIFPNFAPWAGFHPNITYRFRPNGDDHTTALMEIIVICQLPSDAPRPKDTPVRRLGENELFSQAPELGESLGRI
;
A
#
# COMPACT_ATOMS: atom_id res chain seq x y z
N GLU A 1 42.63 10.67 15.94
CA GLU A 1 41.93 9.55 15.26
C GLU A 1 40.44 9.82 15.15
N ASP A 2 39.80 10.39 16.18
CA ASP A 2 38.33 10.64 16.20
C ASP A 2 37.82 11.59 15.09
N ALA A 3 38.70 12.45 14.57
CA ALA A 3 38.34 13.37 13.48
C ALA A 3 38.05 12.68 12.12
N PHE A 4 38.35 11.39 12.00
CA PHE A 4 38.15 10.60 10.78
C PHE A 4 37.00 9.57 10.93
N ASN A 5 36.33 9.51 12.07
CA ASN A 5 35.23 8.63 12.28
C ASN A 5 33.97 9.14 11.50
N LEU A 6 33.21 8.21 10.95
CA LEU A 6 31.92 8.54 10.39
C LEU A 6 30.94 8.93 11.54
N PRO A 7 30.01 9.85 11.28
CA PRO A 7 28.95 10.12 12.25
C PRO A 7 28.21 8.85 12.64
N GLU A 8 27.94 8.69 13.92
CA GLU A 8 27.14 7.59 14.43
C GLU A 8 25.67 7.79 14.06
N VAL A 9 24.97 6.72 13.72
CA VAL A 9 23.53 6.68 13.46
C VAL A 9 22.90 5.52 14.20
N LEU A 10 21.69 5.72 14.70
CA LEU A 10 20.88 4.63 15.25
C LEU A 10 20.29 3.81 14.09
N VAL A 11 20.36 2.50 14.20
CA VAL A 11 19.80 1.56 13.22
C VAL A 11 18.99 0.50 13.96
N ASP A 12 17.77 0.27 13.53
CA ASP A 12 16.91 -0.81 14.05
C ASP A 12 16.01 -1.35 12.94
N THR A 13 15.32 -2.46 13.21
CA THR A 13 14.49 -3.16 12.21
C THR A 13 13.11 -3.48 12.77
N TRP A 14 12.10 -3.38 11.91
CA TRP A 14 10.76 -3.86 12.19
C TRP A 14 10.06 -4.31 10.92
N GLY A 15 9.35 -5.45 10.96
CA GLY A 15 8.54 -5.95 9.86
C GLY A 15 9.31 -6.23 8.56
N GLY A 16 10.63 -6.47 8.64
CA GLY A 16 11.51 -6.64 7.47
C GLY A 16 12.06 -5.33 6.89
N TRP A 17 11.72 -4.17 7.48
CA TRP A 17 12.22 -2.86 7.12
C TRP A 17 13.37 -2.44 8.03
N VAL A 18 14.33 -1.70 7.47
CA VAL A 18 15.44 -1.09 8.21
C VAL A 18 15.16 0.39 8.40
N PHE A 19 15.24 0.84 9.64
CA PHE A 19 15.07 2.25 10.03
C PHE A 19 16.39 2.82 10.49
N ILE A 20 16.66 4.07 10.15
CA ILE A 20 17.82 4.82 10.61
C ILE A 20 17.39 6.13 11.25
N ASN A 21 18.12 6.59 12.27
CA ASN A 21 17.95 7.92 12.84
C ASN A 21 19.30 8.57 13.06
N MET A 22 19.45 9.79 12.56
CA MET A 22 20.69 10.58 12.71
C MET A 22 20.81 11.23 14.10
N ASP A 23 19.70 11.33 14.84
CA ASP A 23 19.72 11.77 16.24
C ASP A 23 20.02 10.57 17.14
N THR A 24 21.23 10.52 17.66
CA THR A 24 21.68 9.45 18.58
C THR A 24 21.01 9.50 19.96
N GLN A 25 20.22 10.54 20.24
CA GLN A 25 19.42 10.67 21.46
C GLN A 25 17.93 10.39 21.23
N ALA A 26 17.56 9.97 20.02
CA ALA A 26 16.18 9.62 19.69
C ALA A 26 15.67 8.46 20.56
N GLN A 27 14.36 8.43 20.78
CA GLN A 27 13.70 7.31 21.45
C GLN A 27 13.90 6.00 20.66
N PRO A 28 13.83 4.83 21.32
CA PRO A 28 13.90 3.53 20.64
C PRO A 28 12.84 3.40 19.54
N LEU A 29 13.18 2.70 18.44
CA LEU A 29 12.25 2.47 17.33
C LEU A 29 10.93 1.85 17.78
N ALA A 30 10.97 0.90 18.72
CA ALA A 30 9.76 0.24 19.25
C ALA A 30 8.77 1.25 19.87
N ASP A 31 9.28 2.26 20.59
CA ASP A 31 8.45 3.31 21.17
C ASP A 31 7.92 4.27 20.09
N TYR A 32 8.73 4.56 19.07
CA TYR A 32 8.32 5.40 17.94
C TYR A 32 7.23 4.74 17.09
N LEU A 33 7.29 3.45 16.86
CA LEU A 33 6.29 2.70 16.10
C LEU A 33 4.94 2.56 16.82
N GLY A 34 4.90 2.81 18.14
CA GLY A 34 3.67 2.91 18.92
C GLY A 34 2.74 1.70 18.72
N ILE A 35 1.58 1.93 18.10
CA ILE A 35 0.53 0.91 17.91
C ILE A 35 0.83 -0.09 16.77
N LEU A 36 1.76 0.23 15.85
CA LEU A 36 2.00 -0.57 14.66
C LEU A 36 2.34 -2.04 14.96
N PRO A 37 3.28 -2.36 15.87
CA PRO A 37 3.65 -3.74 16.15
C PRO A 37 2.45 -4.60 16.59
N GLU A 38 1.51 -4.04 17.35
CA GLU A 38 0.30 -4.75 17.76
C GLU A 38 -0.68 -4.92 16.59
N HIS A 39 -0.92 -3.88 15.80
CA HIS A 39 -1.84 -3.94 14.66
C HIS A 39 -1.33 -4.88 13.57
N PHE A 40 -0.03 -4.84 13.24
CA PHE A 40 0.57 -5.66 12.18
C PHE A 40 0.88 -7.10 12.60
N LYS A 41 0.79 -7.45 13.86
CA LYS A 41 1.13 -8.77 14.41
C LYS A 41 0.47 -9.94 13.65
N ARG A 42 -0.78 -9.77 13.24
CA ARG A 42 -1.51 -10.81 12.51
C ARG A 42 -1.15 -10.90 11.03
N TRP A 43 -0.70 -9.81 10.43
CA TRP A 43 -0.33 -9.75 9.01
C TRP A 43 1.12 -10.13 8.73
N LYS A 44 1.95 -10.26 9.78
CA LYS A 44 3.33 -10.77 9.73
C LYS A 44 4.15 -10.14 8.59
N PRO A 45 4.36 -8.84 8.56
CA PRO A 45 5.07 -8.15 7.47
C PRO A 45 6.49 -8.69 7.24
N GLU A 46 7.12 -9.28 8.26
CA GLU A 46 8.43 -9.92 8.19
C GLU A 46 8.49 -11.13 7.25
N ASN A 47 7.34 -11.73 6.93
CA ASN A 47 7.24 -12.82 5.94
C ASN A 47 7.12 -12.29 4.50
N GLY A 48 7.02 -10.98 4.34
CA GLY A 48 6.92 -10.36 3.02
C GLY A 48 8.21 -10.38 2.22
N TYR A 49 8.08 -10.33 0.91
CA TYR A 49 9.16 -10.06 -0.01
C TYR A 49 8.79 -8.92 -0.95
N LYS A 50 9.79 -8.18 -1.39
CA LYS A 50 9.63 -7.07 -2.32
C LYS A 50 9.42 -7.60 -3.73
N MET A 51 8.18 -7.50 -4.24
CA MET A 51 7.81 -7.94 -5.59
C MET A 51 8.05 -6.85 -6.63
N ILE A 52 7.70 -5.61 -6.31
CA ILE A 52 7.85 -4.46 -7.20
C ILE A 52 8.53 -3.32 -6.42
N HIS A 53 9.38 -2.56 -7.10
CA HIS A 53 9.96 -1.33 -6.56
C HIS A 53 10.20 -0.34 -7.70
N VAL A 54 9.37 0.68 -7.77
CA VAL A 54 9.49 1.77 -8.75
C VAL A 54 9.73 3.08 -8.01
N GLU A 55 10.70 3.85 -8.48
CA GLU A 55 11.06 5.17 -7.96
C GLU A 55 10.96 6.22 -9.08
N LYS A 56 10.44 7.39 -8.77
CA LYS A 56 10.33 8.53 -9.68
C LYS A 56 10.52 9.85 -8.95
N VAL A 57 11.13 10.82 -9.63
CA VAL A 57 11.06 12.23 -9.22
C VAL A 57 9.70 12.80 -9.62
N ILE A 58 8.99 13.38 -8.66
CA ILE A 58 7.69 14.03 -8.87
C ILE A 58 7.80 15.55 -8.64
N PRO A 59 7.03 16.39 -9.37
CA PRO A 59 7.14 17.84 -9.34
C PRO A 59 6.33 18.48 -8.18
N CYS A 60 6.59 18.05 -6.96
CA CYS A 60 6.01 18.63 -5.75
C CYS A 60 6.92 18.42 -4.55
N ASN A 61 6.67 19.18 -3.48
CA ASN A 61 7.32 18.94 -2.20
C ASN A 61 6.93 17.57 -1.65
N TRP A 62 7.87 16.85 -1.04
CA TRP A 62 7.65 15.50 -0.53
C TRP A 62 6.51 15.42 0.52
N LYS A 63 6.29 16.47 1.32
CA LYS A 63 5.17 16.51 2.28
C LYS A 63 3.83 16.64 1.58
N VAL A 64 3.76 17.46 0.51
CA VAL A 64 2.54 17.59 -0.31
C VAL A 64 2.21 16.26 -0.99
N GLY A 65 3.23 15.58 -1.57
CA GLY A 65 3.05 14.24 -2.10
C GLY A 65 2.57 13.23 -1.05
N TRP A 66 3.16 13.26 0.14
CA TRP A 66 2.73 12.44 1.27
C TRP A 66 1.28 12.71 1.68
N GLU A 67 0.90 13.98 1.83
CA GLU A 67 -0.44 14.40 2.27
C GLU A 67 -1.55 13.90 1.36
N ALA A 68 -1.33 13.85 0.05
CA ALA A 68 -2.29 13.32 -0.91
C ALA A 68 -2.61 11.82 -0.70
N PHE A 69 -1.75 11.08 0.00
CA PHE A 69 -1.96 9.65 0.26
C PHE A 69 -2.56 9.34 1.63
N ILE A 70 -2.75 10.34 2.49
CA ILE A 70 -3.36 10.15 3.81
C ILE A 70 -4.82 10.62 3.86
N GLU A 71 -5.41 10.96 2.71
CA GLU A 71 -6.82 11.34 2.56
C GLU A 71 -7.38 10.76 1.25
N SER A 72 -8.71 10.74 1.09
CA SER A 72 -9.40 10.23 -0.10
C SER A 72 -10.16 11.31 -0.87
N TYR A 73 -10.16 12.56 -0.43
CA TYR A 73 -10.96 13.63 -1.01
C TYR A 73 -10.59 13.97 -2.45
N HIS A 74 -9.32 13.83 -2.81
CA HIS A 74 -8.86 14.11 -4.17
C HIS A 74 -9.30 13.03 -5.19
N ALA A 75 -9.74 11.83 -4.72
CA ALA A 75 -10.09 10.73 -5.60
C ALA A 75 -11.13 11.11 -6.65
N VAL A 76 -12.16 11.87 -6.26
CA VAL A 76 -13.22 12.33 -7.18
C VAL A 76 -12.67 13.14 -8.36
N ALA A 77 -11.69 14.01 -8.10
CA ALA A 77 -11.15 14.90 -9.11
C ALA A 77 -9.97 14.32 -9.90
N THR A 78 -9.15 13.47 -9.23
CA THR A 78 -7.85 13.03 -9.76
C THR A 78 -7.89 11.59 -10.23
N HIS A 79 -8.68 10.74 -9.57
CA HIS A 79 -8.73 9.28 -9.82
C HIS A 79 -10.13 8.76 -10.14
N PRO A 80 -10.85 9.33 -11.14
CA PRO A 80 -12.22 8.89 -11.45
C PRO A 80 -12.31 7.41 -11.84
N GLN A 81 -11.20 6.81 -12.27
CA GLN A 81 -11.13 5.38 -12.65
C GLN A 81 -11.29 4.41 -11.46
N ILE A 82 -11.08 4.86 -10.22
CA ILE A 82 -11.25 4.00 -9.04
C ILE A 82 -12.63 4.16 -8.38
N LEU A 83 -13.37 5.21 -8.69
CA LEU A 83 -14.67 5.49 -8.09
C LEU A 83 -15.70 4.34 -8.25
N PRO A 84 -15.70 3.57 -9.35
CA PRO A 84 -16.60 2.43 -9.47
C PRO A 84 -16.45 1.35 -8.39
N TYR A 85 -15.33 1.28 -7.70
CA TYR A 85 -15.07 0.26 -6.70
C TYR A 85 -14.46 0.79 -5.39
N THR A 86 -14.41 2.11 -5.19
CA THR A 86 -13.81 2.75 -4.01
C THR A 86 -14.81 3.68 -3.36
N GLU A 87 -15.21 3.40 -2.12
CA GLU A 87 -16.05 4.27 -1.29
C GLU A 87 -15.19 5.38 -0.67
N ASP A 88 -14.92 6.41 -1.45
CA ASP A 88 -14.01 7.50 -1.09
C ASP A 88 -14.56 8.43 -0.01
N ALA A 89 -15.89 8.60 0.06
CA ALA A 89 -16.53 9.56 0.97
C ALA A 89 -16.61 9.06 2.42
N ASP A 90 -16.69 7.75 2.65
CA ASP A 90 -16.85 7.12 3.97
C ASP A 90 -15.53 6.56 4.53
N SER A 91 -14.40 7.12 4.12
CA SER A 91 -13.10 6.71 4.68
C SER A 91 -13.01 7.01 6.17
N GLN A 92 -12.52 6.03 6.93
CA GLN A 92 -12.21 6.19 8.35
C GLN A 92 -10.79 6.73 8.54
N TYR A 93 -10.63 7.67 9.46
CA TYR A 93 -9.34 8.26 9.81
C TYR A 93 -9.08 8.09 11.30
N ASP A 94 -7.94 7.50 11.64
CA ASP A 94 -7.46 7.32 13.00
C ASP A 94 -6.11 7.98 13.20
N VAL A 95 -5.83 8.50 14.39
CA VAL A 95 -4.57 9.16 14.73
C VAL A 95 -4.06 8.64 16.06
N TRP A 96 -2.77 8.34 16.16
CA TRP A 96 -2.08 7.94 17.37
C TRP A 96 -0.83 8.80 17.59
N GLY A 97 -0.81 9.56 18.68
CA GLY A 97 0.27 10.52 18.94
C GLY A 97 0.36 11.59 17.85
N ASP A 98 1.58 12.04 17.58
CA ASP A 98 1.84 13.18 16.70
C ASP A 98 2.32 12.78 15.29
N HIS A 99 2.54 11.48 15.04
CA HIS A 99 3.26 11.03 13.84
C HIS A 99 2.71 9.74 13.20
N ILE A 100 1.64 9.15 13.75
CA ILE A 100 1.02 7.94 13.20
C ILE A 100 -0.44 8.23 12.87
N SER A 101 -0.85 7.93 11.66
CA SER A 101 -2.25 7.94 11.24
C SER A 101 -2.58 6.68 10.44
N ARG A 102 -3.88 6.42 10.31
CA ARG A 102 -4.41 5.34 9.46
C ARG A 102 -5.62 5.86 8.71
N THR A 103 -5.68 5.52 7.43
CA THR A 103 -6.88 5.68 6.61
C THR A 103 -7.40 4.31 6.22
N ILE A 104 -8.69 4.06 6.42
CA ILE A 104 -9.36 2.85 5.94
C ILE A 104 -10.41 3.28 4.93
N THR A 105 -10.26 2.83 3.69
CA THR A 105 -11.20 3.09 2.61
C THR A 105 -11.74 1.76 2.08
N ALA A 106 -13.06 1.60 2.08
CA ALA A 106 -13.71 0.39 1.61
C ALA A 106 -13.54 0.23 0.09
N LEU A 107 -13.11 -0.95 -0.34
CA LEU A 107 -13.04 -1.35 -1.75
C LEU A 107 -14.15 -2.36 -2.08
N GLY A 108 -14.46 -2.50 -3.37
CA GLY A 108 -15.59 -3.30 -3.84
C GLY A 108 -16.95 -2.68 -3.56
N VAL A 109 -16.96 -1.38 -3.23
CA VAL A 109 -18.15 -0.55 -3.04
C VAL A 109 -17.99 0.69 -3.91
N PRO A 110 -18.95 1.06 -4.75
CA PRO A 110 -18.83 2.25 -5.58
C PRO A 110 -18.91 3.53 -4.74
N SER A 111 -18.23 4.58 -5.20
CA SER A 111 -18.37 5.92 -4.65
C SER A 111 -19.84 6.37 -4.68
N PHE A 112 -20.27 7.03 -3.62
CA PHE A 112 -21.63 7.57 -3.56
C PHE A 112 -21.88 8.68 -4.62
N HIS A 113 -20.83 9.23 -5.20
CA HIS A 113 -20.91 10.21 -6.30
C HIS A 113 -21.40 9.59 -7.62
N LEU A 114 -21.31 8.27 -7.74
CA LEU A 114 -21.78 7.53 -8.90
C LEU A 114 -23.21 7.07 -8.69
N LYS A 115 -24.02 7.13 -9.75
CA LYS A 115 -25.42 6.67 -9.71
C LYS A 115 -25.51 5.30 -10.39
N GLU A 116 -26.21 4.38 -9.73
CA GLU A 116 -26.68 3.12 -10.32
C GLU A 116 -25.59 2.28 -11.00
N ILE A 117 -24.54 1.92 -10.24
CA ILE A 117 -23.54 0.93 -10.68
C ILE A 117 -23.96 -0.45 -10.17
N SER A 118 -23.96 -1.43 -11.07
CA SER A 118 -24.24 -2.83 -10.75
C SER A 118 -23.01 -3.51 -10.09
N ASP A 119 -23.27 -4.54 -9.27
CA ASP A 119 -22.19 -5.36 -8.69
C ASP A 119 -21.25 -5.93 -9.76
N GLN A 120 -21.79 -6.28 -10.94
CA GLN A 120 -20.96 -6.77 -12.05
C GLN A 120 -20.01 -5.69 -12.56
N GLU A 121 -20.46 -4.44 -12.73
CA GLU A 121 -19.61 -3.33 -13.17
C GLU A 121 -18.53 -2.98 -12.15
N VAL A 122 -18.84 -3.06 -10.86
CA VAL A 122 -17.85 -2.90 -9.78
C VAL A 122 -16.76 -3.94 -9.92
N VAL A 123 -17.13 -5.22 -10.07
CA VAL A 123 -16.19 -6.34 -10.23
C VAL A 123 -15.37 -6.18 -11.50
N ASP A 124 -16.00 -5.94 -12.64
CA ASP A 124 -15.33 -5.81 -13.93
C ASP A 124 -14.31 -4.67 -13.92
N THR A 125 -14.69 -3.53 -13.34
CA THR A 125 -13.80 -2.37 -13.25
C THR A 125 -12.62 -2.66 -12.32
N MET A 126 -12.87 -3.17 -11.12
CA MET A 126 -11.80 -3.47 -10.17
C MET A 126 -10.83 -4.52 -10.69
N LEU A 127 -11.33 -5.58 -11.33
CA LEU A 127 -10.49 -6.62 -11.92
C LEU A 127 -9.74 -6.12 -13.17
N GLY A 128 -10.33 -5.25 -13.96
CA GLY A 128 -9.71 -4.67 -15.14
C GLY A 128 -8.57 -3.71 -14.81
N VAL A 129 -8.63 -3.02 -13.69
CA VAL A 129 -7.63 -2.00 -13.29
C VAL A 129 -6.50 -2.59 -12.44
N SER A 130 -6.77 -3.64 -11.65
CA SER A 130 -5.79 -4.20 -10.72
C SER A 130 -4.83 -5.17 -11.40
N ALA A 131 -3.55 -4.82 -11.50
CA ALA A 131 -2.50 -5.71 -12.01
C ALA A 131 -1.86 -6.60 -10.94
N MET A 132 -2.21 -6.42 -9.68
CA MET A 132 -1.53 -7.10 -8.55
C MET A 132 -1.97 -8.54 -8.34
N VAL A 133 -3.02 -9.00 -9.03
CA VAL A 133 -3.53 -10.37 -8.92
C VAL A 133 -3.88 -10.90 -10.30
N ALA A 134 -3.31 -12.04 -10.68
CA ALA A 134 -3.71 -12.77 -11.87
C ALA A 134 -5.14 -13.30 -11.69
N ARG A 135 -6.11 -12.72 -12.39
CA ARG A 135 -7.53 -13.02 -12.24
C ARG A 135 -8.16 -13.46 -13.55
N PRO A 136 -9.24 -14.23 -13.50
CA PRO A 136 -9.95 -14.58 -14.72
C PRO A 136 -10.42 -13.31 -15.43
N ASN A 137 -10.28 -13.27 -16.75
CA ASN A 137 -10.69 -12.14 -17.60
C ASN A 137 -12.20 -11.85 -17.56
N HIS A 138 -13.00 -12.77 -17.04
CA HIS A 138 -14.43 -12.63 -16.83
C HIS A 138 -14.83 -13.34 -15.55
N ALA A 139 -15.21 -12.56 -14.56
CA ALA A 139 -15.78 -13.03 -13.32
C ALA A 139 -17.28 -12.66 -13.33
N VAL A 140 -18.15 -13.64 -13.18
CA VAL A 140 -19.59 -13.42 -13.12
C VAL A 140 -20.02 -13.41 -11.68
N VAL A 141 -20.58 -12.29 -11.23
CA VAL A 141 -21.10 -12.15 -9.87
C VAL A 141 -22.36 -13.03 -9.72
N PRO A 142 -22.38 -13.97 -8.76
CA PRO A 142 -23.56 -14.81 -8.53
C PRO A 142 -24.75 -13.98 -8.08
N GLU A 143 -25.96 -14.44 -8.43
CA GLU A 143 -27.20 -13.79 -8.00
C GLU A 143 -27.29 -13.70 -6.46
N GLY A 144 -27.58 -12.51 -5.94
CA GLY A 144 -27.70 -12.24 -4.51
C GLY A 144 -26.37 -12.08 -3.75
N VAL A 145 -25.23 -12.08 -4.46
CA VAL A 145 -23.90 -11.83 -3.89
C VAL A 145 -23.49 -10.40 -4.26
N SER A 146 -23.01 -9.62 -3.29
CA SER A 146 -22.47 -8.28 -3.56
C SER A 146 -21.08 -8.35 -4.22
N ALA A 147 -20.73 -7.30 -4.98
CA ALA A 147 -19.40 -7.15 -5.55
C ALA A 147 -18.30 -7.31 -4.49
N ARG A 148 -18.48 -6.66 -3.34
CA ARG A 148 -17.54 -6.70 -2.22
C ARG A 148 -17.32 -8.12 -1.67
N GLU A 149 -18.39 -8.87 -1.49
CA GLU A 149 -18.32 -10.25 -1.01
C GLU A 149 -17.63 -11.15 -2.03
N TYR A 150 -18.00 -11.01 -3.30
CA TYR A 150 -17.41 -11.79 -4.38
C TYR A 150 -15.91 -11.54 -4.56
N ILE A 151 -15.48 -10.28 -4.56
CA ILE A 151 -14.06 -9.93 -4.65
C ILE A 151 -13.30 -10.44 -3.41
N GLY A 152 -13.90 -10.32 -2.22
CA GLY A 152 -13.33 -10.87 -0.99
C GLY A 152 -13.11 -12.38 -1.05
N GLN A 153 -14.02 -13.13 -1.71
CA GLN A 153 -13.84 -14.56 -1.98
C GLN A 153 -12.68 -14.81 -2.95
N LEU A 154 -12.61 -14.08 -4.07
CA LEU A 154 -11.52 -14.22 -5.04
C LEU A 154 -10.14 -13.97 -4.40
N ASN A 155 -10.05 -12.98 -3.51
CA ASN A 155 -8.81 -12.71 -2.78
C ASN A 155 -8.46 -13.84 -1.80
N ALA A 156 -9.46 -14.40 -1.13
CA ALA A 156 -9.25 -15.54 -0.24
C ALA A 156 -8.80 -16.79 -1.00
N GLU A 157 -9.41 -17.08 -2.15
CA GLU A 157 -9.00 -18.20 -3.01
C GLU A 157 -7.54 -18.05 -3.48
N GLU A 158 -7.12 -16.84 -3.86
CA GLU A 158 -5.74 -16.58 -4.26
C GLU A 158 -4.76 -16.79 -3.09
N PHE A 159 -5.08 -16.27 -1.92
CA PHE A 159 -4.27 -16.46 -0.72
C PHE A 159 -4.14 -17.95 -0.37
N ASN A 160 -5.27 -18.68 -0.39
CA ASN A 160 -5.34 -20.09 0.00
C ASN A 160 -4.54 -21.02 -0.92
N ARG A 161 -4.22 -20.61 -2.17
CA ARG A 161 -3.35 -21.40 -3.05
C ARG A 161 -1.94 -21.59 -2.50
N ASN A 162 -1.50 -20.66 -1.66
CA ASN A 162 -0.13 -20.62 -1.15
C ASN A 162 -0.04 -20.76 0.37
N HIS A 163 -1.18 -20.98 1.06
CA HIS A 163 -1.23 -21.05 2.52
C HIS A 163 -2.12 -22.21 2.98
N ASP A 164 -1.70 -22.91 4.01
CA ASP A 164 -2.42 -24.09 4.53
C ASP A 164 -3.73 -23.76 5.26
N GLN A 165 -3.81 -22.57 5.86
CA GLN A 165 -5.00 -22.13 6.60
C GLN A 165 -5.88 -21.25 5.71
N PRO A 166 -7.18 -21.60 5.53
CA PRO A 166 -8.09 -20.80 4.74
C PRO A 166 -8.25 -19.38 5.30
N LEU A 167 -8.05 -18.36 4.46
CA LEU A 167 -8.07 -16.95 4.85
C LEU A 167 -9.42 -16.54 5.45
N GLU A 168 -10.50 -17.04 4.91
CA GLU A 168 -11.87 -16.79 5.35
C GLU A 168 -12.17 -17.29 6.77
N SER A 169 -11.37 -18.18 7.30
CA SER A 169 -11.53 -18.70 8.66
C SER A 169 -11.07 -17.73 9.75
N PHE A 170 -10.27 -16.71 9.41
CA PHE A 170 -9.69 -15.80 10.40
C PHE A 170 -9.60 -14.34 9.97
N ALA A 171 -9.82 -14.01 8.68
CA ALA A 171 -9.74 -12.64 8.16
C ALA A 171 -11.12 -12.09 7.80
N THR A 172 -11.37 -10.83 8.13
CA THR A 172 -12.56 -10.09 7.72
C THR A 172 -12.49 -9.70 6.25
N ASN A 173 -13.61 -9.30 5.64
CA ASN A 173 -13.62 -8.77 4.28
C ASN A 173 -12.75 -7.51 4.15
N ALA A 174 -12.74 -6.64 5.16
CA ALA A 174 -11.87 -5.48 5.18
C ALA A 174 -10.39 -5.86 5.06
N GLU A 175 -9.92 -6.84 5.83
CA GLU A 175 -8.53 -7.29 5.78
C GLU A 175 -8.16 -8.03 4.49
N ARG A 176 -9.15 -8.52 3.75
CA ARG A 176 -8.94 -9.20 2.46
C ARG A 176 -8.83 -8.25 1.29
N MET A 177 -9.35 -7.01 1.43
CA MET A 177 -9.50 -6.17 0.25
C MET A 177 -9.44 -4.66 0.47
N ASP A 178 -9.74 -4.11 1.67
CA ASP A 178 -9.78 -2.67 1.85
C ASP A 178 -8.40 -2.02 1.80
N SER A 179 -8.36 -0.77 1.40
CA SER A 179 -7.19 0.08 1.58
C SER A 179 -7.06 0.43 3.06
N ILE A 180 -6.17 -0.28 3.75
CA ILE A 180 -5.82 -0.01 5.14
C ILE A 180 -4.42 0.61 5.15
N LEU A 181 -4.34 1.90 4.95
CA LEU A 181 -3.08 2.62 4.82
C LEU A 181 -2.67 3.23 6.15
N TYR A 182 -1.53 2.82 6.67
CA TYR A 182 -0.86 3.51 7.77
C TYR A 182 0.11 4.54 7.24
N SER A 183 0.26 5.63 7.96
CA SER A 183 1.21 6.68 7.64
C SER A 183 2.01 7.03 8.88
N ILE A 184 3.30 6.74 8.84
CA ILE A 184 4.25 7.01 9.91
C ILE A 184 5.21 8.08 9.41
N PHE A 185 5.07 9.27 9.97
CA PHE A 185 5.97 10.36 9.62
C PHE A 185 7.42 9.98 9.95
N PRO A 186 8.44 10.34 9.14
CA PRO A 186 8.34 11.25 8.00
C PRO A 186 8.03 10.58 6.66
N ASN A 187 8.25 9.27 6.47
CA ASN A 187 8.27 8.72 5.12
C ASN A 187 7.98 7.21 5.01
N PHE A 188 7.23 6.65 5.95
CA PHE A 188 6.87 5.23 5.91
C PHE A 188 5.35 5.07 5.88
N ALA A 189 4.82 4.66 4.74
CA ALA A 189 3.38 4.51 4.50
C ALA A 189 3.01 3.10 4.01
N PRO A 190 3.01 2.10 4.91
CA PRO A 190 2.66 0.72 4.56
C PRO A 190 1.15 0.50 4.56
N TRP A 191 0.67 -0.25 3.58
CA TRP A 191 -0.65 -0.85 3.62
C TRP A 191 -0.63 -2.10 4.50
N ALA A 192 -1.78 -2.40 5.08
CA ALA A 192 -2.05 -3.55 5.92
C ALA A 192 -3.09 -4.47 5.26
N GLY A 193 -3.25 -5.69 5.80
CA GLY A 193 -4.18 -6.70 5.27
C GLY A 193 -3.45 -7.93 4.72
N PHE A 194 -4.22 -8.82 4.07
CA PHE A 194 -3.75 -10.11 3.54
C PHE A 194 -3.62 -10.14 2.02
N HIS A 195 -3.90 -9.05 1.34
CA HIS A 195 -3.63 -8.88 -0.09
C HIS A 195 -2.19 -8.36 -0.31
N PRO A 196 -1.66 -8.31 -1.54
CA PRO A 196 -0.40 -7.66 -1.81
C PRO A 196 -0.40 -6.22 -1.29
N ASN A 197 0.56 -5.91 -0.43
CA ASN A 197 0.60 -4.64 0.29
C ASN A 197 1.51 -3.64 -0.42
N ILE A 198 1.03 -2.42 -0.55
CA ILE A 198 1.81 -1.31 -1.09
C ILE A 198 2.48 -0.60 0.09
N THR A 199 3.71 -0.17 -0.10
CA THR A 199 4.37 0.79 0.78
C THR A 199 4.79 1.98 -0.05
N TYR A 200 4.28 3.15 0.27
CA TYR A 200 4.75 4.40 -0.31
C TYR A 200 5.84 5.01 0.53
N ARG A 201 6.81 5.64 -0.14
CA ARG A 201 7.83 6.44 0.52
C ARG A 201 8.05 7.72 -0.27
N PHE A 202 7.95 8.86 0.43
CA PHE A 202 8.22 10.18 -0.13
C PHE A 202 9.45 10.76 0.56
N ARG A 203 10.41 11.23 -0.21
CA ARG A 203 11.66 11.78 0.30
C ARG A 203 12.01 13.08 -0.40
N PRO A 204 12.73 14.01 0.26
CA PRO A 204 13.33 15.15 -0.42
C PRO A 204 14.19 14.70 -1.61
N ASN A 205 14.19 15.48 -2.69
CA ASN A 205 15.11 15.32 -3.81
C ASN A 205 16.27 16.30 -3.65
N GLY A 206 17.29 15.91 -2.84
CA GLY A 206 18.37 16.82 -2.47
C GLY A 206 17.84 18.06 -1.74
N ASP A 207 18.32 19.24 -2.14
CA ASP A 207 17.92 20.53 -1.56
C ASP A 207 16.78 21.24 -2.34
N ASP A 208 16.27 20.60 -3.39
CA ASP A 208 15.16 21.15 -4.19
C ASP A 208 13.81 20.84 -3.54
N HIS A 209 13.23 21.83 -2.86
CA HIS A 209 11.95 21.70 -2.18
C HIS A 209 10.74 21.67 -3.12
N THR A 210 10.92 21.87 -4.43
CA THR A 210 9.86 21.82 -5.46
C THR A 210 9.70 20.42 -6.06
N THR A 211 10.61 19.51 -5.74
CA THR A 211 10.58 18.12 -6.22
C THR A 211 10.73 17.13 -5.07
N ALA A 212 10.29 15.90 -5.30
CA ALA A 212 10.42 14.81 -4.35
C ALA A 212 10.73 13.49 -5.05
N LEU A 213 11.32 12.55 -4.32
CA LEU A 213 11.43 11.15 -4.72
C LEU A 213 10.22 10.40 -4.16
N MET A 214 9.40 9.85 -5.04
CA MET A 214 8.30 8.96 -4.69
C MET A 214 8.67 7.52 -5.05
N GLU A 215 8.48 6.61 -4.10
CA GLU A 215 8.67 5.18 -4.28
C GLU A 215 7.38 4.43 -4.06
N ILE A 216 7.09 3.51 -4.98
CA ILE A 216 6.01 2.53 -4.90
C ILE A 216 6.65 1.17 -4.72
N ILE A 217 6.42 0.55 -3.58
CA ILE A 217 6.99 -0.74 -3.22
C ILE A 217 5.82 -1.70 -2.97
N VAL A 218 5.75 -2.80 -3.73
CA VAL A 218 4.73 -3.83 -3.51
C VAL A 218 5.37 -5.00 -2.79
N ILE A 219 4.78 -5.35 -1.65
CA ILE A 219 5.19 -6.45 -0.80
C ILE A 219 4.16 -7.58 -0.91
N CYS A 220 4.63 -8.77 -1.26
CA CYS A 220 3.82 -9.98 -1.22
C CYS A 220 4.24 -10.87 -0.07
N GLN A 221 3.28 -11.48 0.58
CA GLN A 221 3.54 -12.44 1.65
C GLN A 221 3.88 -13.81 1.07
N LEU A 222 4.73 -14.53 1.79
CA LEU A 222 5.06 -15.93 1.53
C LEU A 222 4.75 -16.76 2.77
N PRO A 223 4.44 -18.04 2.61
CA PRO A 223 4.50 -18.99 3.71
C PRO A 223 5.87 -18.92 4.39
N SER A 224 5.90 -19.13 5.70
CA SER A 224 7.12 -18.97 6.51
C SER A 224 8.28 -19.89 6.10
N ASP A 225 7.96 -21.03 5.47
CA ASP A 225 8.88 -22.05 4.99
C ASP A 225 9.19 -21.98 3.49
N ALA A 226 8.54 -21.06 2.78
CA ALA A 226 8.78 -20.88 1.36
C ALA A 226 10.16 -20.25 1.07
N PRO A 227 10.86 -20.71 0.03
CA PRO A 227 12.12 -20.08 -0.38
C PRO A 227 11.87 -18.64 -0.81
N ARG A 228 12.66 -17.71 -0.28
CA ARG A 228 12.55 -16.30 -0.67
C ARG A 228 12.94 -16.11 -2.13
N PRO A 229 12.13 -15.39 -2.92
CA PRO A 229 12.49 -15.01 -4.28
C PRO A 229 13.76 -14.15 -4.30
N LYS A 230 14.37 -14.05 -5.48
CA LYS A 230 15.47 -13.11 -5.69
C LYS A 230 14.98 -11.68 -5.51
N ASP A 231 15.82 -10.83 -4.91
CA ASP A 231 15.52 -9.41 -4.72
C ASP A 231 15.15 -8.72 -6.03
N THR A 232 14.05 -7.97 -6.00
CA THR A 232 13.62 -7.15 -7.13
C THR A 232 14.42 -5.84 -7.13
N PRO A 233 15.12 -5.50 -8.23
CA PRO A 233 15.84 -4.24 -8.33
C PRO A 233 14.89 -3.05 -8.34
N VAL A 234 15.40 -1.89 -7.94
CA VAL A 234 14.67 -0.63 -8.06
C VAL A 234 14.64 -0.20 -9.52
N ARG A 235 13.44 -0.05 -10.09
CA ARG A 235 13.25 0.59 -11.39
C ARG A 235 13.13 2.09 -11.19
N ARG A 236 14.09 2.85 -11.68
CA ARG A 236 14.06 4.31 -11.68
C ARG A 236 13.51 4.82 -12.99
N LEU A 237 12.40 5.56 -12.90
CA LEU A 237 11.80 6.23 -14.04
C LEU A 237 12.53 7.54 -14.30
N GLY A 238 12.77 7.85 -15.57
CA GLY A 238 13.34 9.12 -15.99
C GLY A 238 12.41 10.30 -15.72
N GLU A 239 12.92 11.51 -15.83
CA GLU A 239 12.20 12.75 -15.53
C GLU A 239 10.88 12.87 -16.31
N ASN A 240 10.89 12.45 -17.58
CA ASN A 240 9.73 12.54 -18.49
C ASN A 240 8.93 11.22 -18.60
N GLU A 241 9.33 10.17 -17.89
CA GLU A 241 8.57 8.93 -17.85
C GLU A 241 7.45 9.02 -16.82
N LEU A 242 6.29 8.45 -17.14
CA LEU A 242 5.14 8.36 -16.24
C LEU A 242 5.14 7.00 -15.52
N PHE A 243 4.51 6.91 -14.38
CA PHE A 243 4.30 5.62 -13.70
C PHE A 243 3.57 4.59 -14.58
N SER A 244 2.67 5.05 -15.46
CA SER A 244 2.00 4.21 -16.47
C SER A 244 2.94 3.53 -17.48
N GLN A 245 4.19 3.98 -17.56
CA GLN A 245 5.24 3.35 -18.39
C GLN A 245 6.01 2.25 -17.63
N ALA A 246 5.65 1.99 -16.39
CA ALA A 246 6.11 0.86 -15.59
C ALA A 246 5.02 -0.23 -15.59
N PRO A 247 5.03 -1.18 -16.55
CA PRO A 247 3.94 -2.15 -16.72
C PRO A 247 3.72 -3.05 -15.50
N GLU A 248 4.73 -3.21 -14.66
CA GLU A 248 4.65 -3.94 -13.41
C GLU A 248 3.71 -3.30 -12.37
N LEU A 249 3.44 -2.00 -12.47
CA LEU A 249 2.51 -1.28 -11.60
C LEU A 249 1.04 -1.52 -11.96
N GLY A 250 0.79 -1.95 -13.20
CA GLY A 250 -0.56 -2.04 -13.71
C GLY A 250 -1.25 -0.70 -13.88
N GLU A 251 -2.53 -0.74 -14.25
CA GLU A 251 -3.28 0.48 -14.57
C GLU A 251 -3.60 1.32 -13.33
N SER A 252 -3.91 0.70 -12.19
CA SER A 252 -4.30 1.45 -10.99
C SER A 252 -3.13 2.24 -10.38
N LEU A 253 -1.99 1.59 -10.18
CA LEU A 253 -0.79 2.24 -9.64
C LEU A 253 -0.03 3.05 -10.69
N GLY A 254 -0.21 2.74 -11.96
CA GLY A 254 0.40 3.48 -13.06
C GLY A 254 -0.25 4.84 -13.33
N ARG A 255 -1.42 5.12 -12.75
CA ARG A 255 -2.13 6.39 -12.89
C ARG A 255 -2.07 7.28 -11.64
N ILE A 256 -1.12 7.01 -10.78
CA ILE A 256 -0.83 7.82 -9.59
C ILE A 256 -0.14 9.13 -9.98
#